data_a250db08f56fdb6ef2d9c7242aedbd3c
#
_entry.id   a250db08f56fdb6ef2d9c7242aedbd3c
#
_cell.length_a   1.000
_cell.length_b   1.000
_cell.length_c   1.000
_cell.angle_alpha   90.00
_cell.angle_beta   90.00
_cell.angle_gamma   90.00
#
_symmetry.space_group_name_H-M   'P 1'
#
loop_
_entity.id
_entity.type
_entity.pdbx_description
1 polymer ?
#
loop_
_entity_poly.entity_id
_entity_poly.type
_entity_poly.pdbx_seq_one_letter_code
_entity_poly.pdbx_strand_id
1 'polypeptide(L)'
;MKTFAILFSSFNLIGQQQVRLEHRRMEFIYYFGDVFTPINFSLLLLGTIGGLILGATPGLSPTMAVALLIPFTFQLEAAQGLILLGAAYTSTVAGGAVSAILLKIPGAPANIATTLDGHAMALKGEGAKALQLSFLSSAVGGVFGVLLLIFLTPVLAKWALAFGPSHLFWLAILGVTVIGSLDSNSVVKGLLSGCIGLWLATIGFDDIMGAQRFIFHPSLGGGINIIAALIGLFAIPQVITMFAKGRKNDGSEAIKVQKYPIKSAIAEMMRNKRALGIGTLTGSIIGLIPGVGGQIAGLVAYDQSKKFSSDRDKFGTGHPEGLIAAESANNAMVGPSLVPLLTLSIPGSPTAAVLLGGLLIHGIFPGTDLFDNHPDVAWTFINSMLIGQILMCIFGLYVAGMAARVAQVPQSMMAAIVLGLAVFGS
;
A
#
# COMPACT_ATOMS: atom_id res chain seq x y z
N MET A 1 -36.84 -33.23 -23.57
CA MET A 1 -35.68 -33.76 -22.80
C MET A 1 -34.46 -32.86 -22.77
N LYS A 2 -34.06 -32.19 -23.85
CA LYS A 2 -32.88 -31.30 -23.84
C LYS A 2 -33.02 -30.08 -22.88
N THR A 3 -34.18 -29.47 -22.74
CA THR A 3 -34.44 -28.33 -21.89
C THR A 3 -34.37 -28.68 -20.38
N PHE A 4 -34.74 -29.89 -20.00
CA PHE A 4 -34.64 -30.37 -18.62
C PHE A 4 -33.20 -30.68 -18.20
N ALA A 5 -32.38 -31.17 -19.12
CA ALA A 5 -30.96 -31.42 -18.88
C ALA A 5 -30.17 -30.12 -18.68
N ILE A 6 -30.53 -29.05 -19.42
CA ILE A 6 -29.91 -27.72 -19.25
C ILE A 6 -30.30 -27.09 -17.90
N LEU A 7 -31.55 -27.21 -17.49
CA LEU A 7 -32.01 -26.75 -16.17
C LEU A 7 -31.33 -27.51 -15.00
N PHE A 8 -31.16 -28.83 -15.15
CA PHE A 8 -30.51 -29.64 -14.10
C PHE A 8 -29.00 -29.38 -14.04
N SER A 9 -28.33 -29.13 -15.17
CA SER A 9 -26.92 -28.72 -15.20
C SER A 9 -26.71 -27.32 -14.60
N SER A 10 -27.65 -26.39 -14.84
CA SER A 10 -27.62 -25.05 -14.26
C SER A 10 -27.86 -25.08 -12.74
N PHE A 11 -28.76 -25.95 -12.25
CA PHE A 11 -28.99 -26.11 -10.80
C PHE A 11 -27.82 -26.76 -10.09
N ASN A 12 -27.13 -27.74 -10.71
CA ASN A 12 -25.92 -28.35 -10.16
C ASN A 12 -24.74 -27.36 -10.15
N LEU A 13 -24.61 -26.52 -11.18
CA LEU A 13 -23.62 -25.45 -11.24
C LEU A 13 -23.85 -24.39 -10.15
N ILE A 14 -25.11 -24.00 -9.90
CA ILE A 14 -25.47 -23.05 -8.84
C ILE A 14 -25.18 -23.66 -7.46
N GLY A 15 -25.55 -24.92 -7.23
CA GLY A 15 -25.25 -25.63 -5.97
C GLY A 15 -23.76 -25.78 -5.71
N GLN A 16 -22.99 -26.18 -6.71
CA GLN A 16 -21.51 -26.25 -6.60
C GLN A 16 -20.87 -24.87 -6.39
N GLN A 17 -21.45 -23.82 -6.97
CA GLN A 17 -20.98 -22.46 -6.77
C GLN A 17 -21.29 -21.93 -5.37
N GLN A 18 -22.44 -22.28 -4.77
CA GLN A 18 -22.75 -21.92 -3.39
C GLN A 18 -21.82 -22.63 -2.40
N VAL A 19 -21.57 -23.92 -2.57
CA VAL A 19 -20.64 -24.69 -1.74
C VAL A 19 -19.21 -24.13 -1.85
N ARG A 20 -18.75 -23.73 -3.04
CA ARG A 20 -17.45 -23.07 -3.20
C ARG A 20 -17.38 -21.69 -2.54
N LEU A 21 -18.47 -20.94 -2.54
CA LEU A 21 -18.51 -19.62 -1.87
C LEU A 21 -18.49 -19.75 -0.34
N GLU A 22 -19.18 -20.73 0.20
CA GLU A 22 -19.09 -21.04 1.63
C GLU A 22 -17.72 -21.57 2.02
N HIS A 23 -17.12 -22.41 1.18
CA HIS A 23 -15.75 -22.88 1.40
C HIS A 23 -14.74 -21.73 1.41
N ARG A 24 -14.80 -20.81 0.45
CA ARG A 24 -13.92 -19.62 0.40
C ARG A 24 -14.13 -18.64 1.56
N ARG A 25 -15.34 -18.55 2.12
CA ARG A 25 -15.58 -17.76 3.35
C ARG A 25 -14.97 -18.41 4.59
N MET A 26 -14.87 -19.74 4.59
CA MET A 26 -14.21 -20.48 5.66
C MET A 26 -12.69 -20.43 5.56
N GLU A 27 -12.11 -20.32 4.38
CA GLU A 27 -10.66 -20.22 4.15
C GLU A 27 -10.03 -19.02 4.88
N PHE A 28 -10.70 -17.85 4.89
CA PHE A 28 -10.26 -16.68 5.66
C PHE A 28 -10.04 -17.04 7.15
N ILE A 29 -11.01 -17.74 7.75
CA ILE A 29 -10.94 -18.15 9.17
C ILE A 29 -9.91 -19.24 9.36
N TYR A 30 -9.83 -20.18 8.41
CA TYR A 30 -8.92 -21.31 8.47
C TYR A 30 -7.45 -20.86 8.50
N TYR A 31 -7.04 -19.97 7.60
CA TYR A 31 -5.67 -19.46 7.53
C TYR A 31 -5.38 -18.28 8.48
N PHE A 32 -6.35 -17.88 9.30
CA PHE A 32 -6.13 -16.79 10.27
C PHE A 32 -5.07 -17.15 11.32
N GLY A 33 -5.04 -18.42 11.74
CA GLY A 33 -4.06 -18.94 12.69
C GLY A 33 -2.62 -18.85 12.20
N ASP A 34 -2.40 -18.97 10.90
CA ASP A 34 -1.06 -18.99 10.29
C ASP A 34 -0.31 -17.67 10.46
N VAL A 35 -1.02 -16.57 10.63
CA VAL A 35 -0.42 -15.26 10.93
C VAL A 35 0.34 -15.28 12.25
N PHE A 36 -0.08 -16.11 13.21
CA PHE A 36 0.48 -16.17 14.56
C PHE A 36 1.58 -17.22 14.72
N THR A 37 2.00 -17.90 13.64
CA THR A 37 3.22 -18.70 13.71
C THR A 37 4.40 -17.80 14.08
N PRO A 38 5.40 -18.28 14.83
CA PRO A 38 6.49 -17.44 15.32
C PRO A 38 7.21 -16.66 14.22
N ILE A 39 7.42 -17.29 13.04
CA ILE A 39 8.10 -16.65 11.90
C ILE A 39 7.20 -15.59 11.29
N ASN A 40 5.95 -15.90 10.93
CA ASN A 40 5.02 -14.99 10.31
C ASN A 40 4.74 -13.76 11.19
N PHE A 41 4.53 -13.99 12.49
CA PHE A 41 4.30 -12.91 13.43
C PHE A 41 5.54 -12.02 13.61
N SER A 42 6.74 -12.61 13.64
CA SER A 42 8.00 -11.86 13.70
C SER A 42 8.19 -10.98 12.46
N LEU A 43 7.91 -11.51 11.27
CA LEU A 43 7.98 -10.77 10.01
C LEU A 43 6.91 -9.66 9.95
N LEU A 44 5.71 -9.93 10.45
CA LEU A 44 4.65 -8.92 10.59
C LEU A 44 5.11 -7.77 11.50
N LEU A 45 5.73 -8.08 12.64
CA LEU A 45 6.28 -7.07 13.55
C LEU A 45 7.42 -6.29 12.91
N LEU A 46 8.37 -6.97 12.27
CA LEU A 46 9.49 -6.33 11.56
C LEU A 46 9.00 -5.41 10.44
N GLY A 47 8.05 -5.88 9.61
CA GLY A 47 7.44 -5.07 8.56
C GLY A 47 6.68 -3.86 9.11
N THR A 48 5.96 -4.04 10.21
CA THR A 48 5.21 -2.96 10.86
C THR A 48 6.13 -1.89 11.44
N ILE A 49 7.12 -2.29 12.25
CA ILE A 49 8.06 -1.35 12.87
C ILE A 49 8.97 -0.71 11.82
N GLY A 50 9.52 -1.53 10.92
CA GLY A 50 10.36 -1.04 9.82
C GLY A 50 9.60 -0.09 8.91
N GLY A 51 8.35 -0.42 8.56
CA GLY A 51 7.48 0.43 7.76
C GLY A 51 7.18 1.78 8.44
N LEU A 52 6.90 1.79 9.75
CA LEU A 52 6.71 3.04 10.51
C LEU A 52 7.97 3.92 10.48
N ILE A 53 9.15 3.32 10.67
CA ILE A 53 10.44 4.05 10.65
C ILE A 53 10.73 4.61 9.26
N LEU A 54 10.58 3.78 8.22
CA LEU A 54 10.79 4.20 6.83
C LEU A 54 9.79 5.30 6.45
N GLY A 55 8.52 5.15 6.81
CA GLY A 55 7.49 6.16 6.55
C GLY A 55 7.72 7.48 7.28
N ALA A 56 8.19 7.44 8.53
CA ALA A 56 8.53 8.62 9.30
C ALA A 56 9.72 9.39 8.72
N THR A 57 10.50 8.75 7.86
CA THR A 57 11.66 9.36 7.21
C THR A 57 11.21 10.26 6.05
N PRO A 58 11.54 11.56 6.06
CA PRO A 58 11.14 12.47 5.01
C PRO A 58 11.61 12.02 3.61
N GLY A 59 10.68 11.96 2.66
CA GLY A 59 10.95 11.62 1.26
C GLY A 59 11.00 10.13 0.93
N LEU A 60 10.81 9.21 1.90
CA LEU A 60 10.63 7.79 1.64
C LEU A 60 9.14 7.46 1.46
N SER A 61 8.75 7.21 0.21
CA SER A 61 7.37 6.80 -0.09
C SER A 61 7.12 5.32 0.28
N PRO A 62 5.85 4.92 0.46
CA PRO A 62 5.50 3.51 0.65
C PRO A 62 5.99 2.60 -0.48
N THR A 63 5.97 3.09 -1.72
CA THR A 63 6.48 2.40 -2.89
C THR A 63 7.97 2.06 -2.76
N MET A 64 8.76 3.04 -2.31
CA MET A 64 10.20 2.84 -2.08
C MET A 64 10.46 1.90 -0.91
N ALA A 65 9.72 2.04 0.19
CA ALA A 65 9.88 1.18 1.36
C ALA A 65 9.62 -0.29 1.01
N VAL A 66 8.54 -0.58 0.27
CA VAL A 66 8.23 -1.94 -0.19
C VAL A 66 9.29 -2.43 -1.16
N ALA A 67 9.71 -1.61 -2.14
CA ALA A 67 10.74 -1.99 -3.11
C ALA A 67 12.08 -2.35 -2.45
N LEU A 68 12.47 -1.62 -1.41
CA LEU A 68 13.70 -1.89 -0.65
C LEU A 68 13.64 -3.22 0.12
N LEU A 69 12.44 -3.67 0.49
CA LEU A 69 12.28 -4.91 1.25
C LEU A 69 12.13 -6.15 0.36
N ILE A 70 11.79 -5.98 -0.93
CA ILE A 70 11.63 -7.11 -1.86
C ILE A 70 12.85 -8.06 -1.88
N PRO A 71 14.10 -7.58 -1.98
CA PRO A 71 15.25 -8.49 -2.03
C PRO A 71 15.36 -9.40 -0.82
N PHE A 72 14.94 -8.93 0.36
CA PHE A 72 14.95 -9.73 1.59
C PHE A 72 13.89 -10.81 1.61
N THR A 73 12.85 -10.68 0.78
CA THR A 73 11.79 -11.69 0.70
C THR A 73 12.19 -12.90 -0.14
N PHE A 74 13.24 -12.80 -0.96
CA PHE A 74 13.63 -13.85 -1.90
C PHE A 74 13.97 -15.19 -1.23
N GLN A 75 14.53 -15.15 -0.01
CA GLN A 75 14.86 -16.36 0.77
C GLN A 75 13.74 -16.82 1.69
N LEU A 76 12.62 -16.09 1.70
CA LEU A 76 11.45 -16.42 2.52
C LEU A 76 10.44 -17.22 1.69
N GLU A 77 9.55 -17.92 2.37
CA GLU A 77 8.37 -18.47 1.71
C GLU A 77 7.45 -17.35 1.22
N ALA A 78 6.65 -17.62 0.20
CA ALA A 78 5.82 -16.61 -0.44
C ALA A 78 4.89 -15.86 0.54
N ALA A 79 4.20 -16.59 1.44
CA ALA A 79 3.34 -15.99 2.46
C ALA A 79 4.15 -15.08 3.41
N GLN A 80 5.34 -15.53 3.82
CA GLN A 80 6.25 -14.78 4.70
C GLN A 80 6.72 -13.48 4.06
N GLY A 81 7.14 -13.55 2.79
CA GLY A 81 7.55 -12.38 2.02
C GLY A 81 6.42 -11.37 1.90
N LEU A 82 5.22 -11.81 1.56
CA LEU A 82 4.06 -10.93 1.43
C LEU A 82 3.62 -10.32 2.76
N ILE A 83 3.68 -11.05 3.87
CA ILE A 83 3.43 -10.52 5.21
C ILE A 83 4.36 -9.34 5.51
N LEU A 84 5.66 -9.52 5.28
CA LEU A 84 6.65 -8.46 5.49
C LEU A 84 6.34 -7.22 4.62
N LEU A 85 6.09 -7.42 3.33
CA LEU A 85 5.81 -6.34 2.37
C LEU A 85 4.48 -5.63 2.66
N GLY A 86 3.41 -6.37 2.96
CA GLY A 86 2.09 -5.81 3.28
C GLY A 86 2.09 -5.02 4.58
N ALA A 87 2.76 -5.53 5.61
CA ALA A 87 2.95 -4.83 6.87
C ALA A 87 3.74 -3.53 6.68
N ALA A 88 4.82 -3.58 5.89
CA ALA A 88 5.61 -2.40 5.55
C ALA A 88 4.79 -1.40 4.74
N TYR A 89 4.01 -1.83 3.76
CA TYR A 89 3.13 -0.96 2.98
C TYR A 89 2.18 -0.17 3.88
N THR A 90 1.38 -0.87 4.66
CA THR A 90 0.40 -0.29 5.59
C THR A 90 1.04 0.71 6.55
N SER A 91 2.13 0.29 7.18
CA SER A 91 2.78 1.06 8.23
C SER A 91 3.57 2.25 7.68
N THR A 92 4.13 2.16 6.48
CA THR A 92 4.82 3.29 5.84
C THR A 92 3.82 4.39 5.45
N VAL A 93 2.62 4.03 5.00
CA VAL A 93 1.55 5.00 4.69
C VAL A 93 1.22 5.82 5.94
N ALA A 94 0.97 5.16 7.08
CA ALA A 94 0.69 5.84 8.34
C ALA A 94 1.92 6.57 8.91
N GLY A 95 3.10 5.98 8.79
CA GLY A 95 4.37 6.55 9.25
C GLY A 95 4.70 7.89 8.59
N GLY A 96 4.30 8.08 7.33
CA GLY A 96 4.48 9.32 6.57
C GLY A 96 3.82 10.54 7.21
N ALA A 97 2.81 10.34 8.05
CA ALA A 97 2.19 11.41 8.82
C ALA A 97 3.14 12.04 9.85
N VAL A 98 4.13 11.29 10.35
CA VAL A 98 5.07 11.80 11.37
C VAL A 98 5.88 12.97 10.83
N SER A 99 6.53 12.80 9.68
CA SER A 99 7.29 13.89 9.04
C SER A 99 6.38 15.00 8.52
N ALA A 100 5.19 14.67 8.05
CA ALA A 100 4.18 15.64 7.62
C ALA A 100 3.74 16.55 8.76
N ILE A 101 3.45 16.00 9.92
CA ILE A 101 2.99 16.73 11.13
C ILE A 101 4.14 17.52 11.76
N LEU A 102 5.29 16.89 12.01
CA LEU A 102 6.36 17.48 12.79
C LEU A 102 7.27 18.41 11.99
N LEU A 103 7.49 18.13 10.70
CA LEU A 103 8.46 18.84 9.87
C LEU A 103 7.83 19.60 8.69
N LYS A 104 6.50 19.47 8.46
CA LYS A 104 5.81 19.97 7.26
C LYS A 104 6.38 19.37 5.96
N ILE A 105 7.02 18.22 6.05
CA ILE A 105 7.59 17.50 4.91
C ILE A 105 6.78 16.22 4.75
N PRO A 106 5.90 16.11 3.73
CA PRO A 106 5.14 14.90 3.53
C PRO A 106 6.08 13.72 3.24
N GLY A 107 5.91 12.59 3.96
CA GLY A 107 6.65 11.37 3.69
C GLY A 107 6.34 10.81 2.30
N ALA A 108 5.08 10.93 1.89
CA ALA A 108 4.60 10.58 0.56
C ALA A 108 3.64 11.67 0.04
N PRO A 109 3.35 11.73 -1.28
CA PRO A 109 2.35 12.64 -1.83
C PRO A 109 0.98 12.51 -1.14
N ALA A 110 0.61 11.32 -0.71
CA ALA A 110 -0.61 11.05 0.06
C ALA A 110 -0.70 11.84 1.38
N ASN A 111 0.43 12.16 2.01
CA ASN A 111 0.46 12.89 3.28
C ASN A 111 0.47 14.42 3.10
N ILE A 112 0.28 14.95 1.90
CA ILE A 112 0.20 16.41 1.66
C ILE A 112 -0.98 17.00 2.45
N ALA A 113 -2.16 16.38 2.42
CA ALA A 113 -3.32 16.83 3.17
C ALA A 113 -3.08 16.86 4.68
N THR A 114 -2.32 15.90 5.19
CA THR A 114 -1.90 15.81 6.60
C THR A 114 -1.10 17.03 7.05
N THR A 115 -0.29 17.63 6.14
CA THR A 115 0.50 18.82 6.48
C THR A 115 -0.36 20.04 6.75
N LEU A 116 -1.56 20.13 6.20
CA LEU A 116 -2.41 21.32 6.28
C LEU A 116 -2.84 21.59 7.73
N ASP A 117 -3.50 20.62 8.35
CA ASP A 117 -3.96 20.76 9.73
C ASP A 117 -3.01 20.12 10.74
N GLY A 118 -2.40 18.98 10.39
CA GLY A 118 -1.51 18.27 11.31
C GLY A 118 -0.29 19.10 11.73
N HIS A 119 0.37 19.76 10.79
CA HIS A 119 1.50 20.65 11.11
C HIS A 119 1.06 21.90 11.85
N ALA A 120 -0.09 22.47 11.47
CA ALA A 120 -0.64 23.62 12.19
C ALA A 120 -0.99 23.29 13.65
N MET A 121 -1.47 22.07 13.96
CA MET A 121 -1.62 21.58 15.33
C MET A 121 -0.27 21.48 16.04
N ALA A 122 0.75 20.95 15.37
CA ALA A 122 2.08 20.80 15.95
C ALA A 122 2.70 22.14 16.32
N LEU A 123 2.54 23.18 15.48
CA LEU A 123 2.98 24.55 15.78
C LEU A 123 2.26 25.17 16.98
N LYS A 124 1.03 24.75 17.26
CA LYS A 124 0.26 25.15 18.46
C LYS A 124 0.66 24.36 19.73
N GLY A 125 1.66 23.48 19.65
CA GLY A 125 2.07 22.59 20.75
C GLY A 125 1.22 21.31 20.88
N GLU A 126 0.28 21.07 19.96
CA GLU A 126 -0.60 19.89 19.95
C GLU A 126 -0.03 18.73 19.11
N GLY A 127 1.30 18.66 18.92
CA GLY A 127 1.94 17.65 18.05
C GLY A 127 1.62 16.19 18.45
N ALA A 128 1.61 15.89 19.78
CA ALA A 128 1.24 14.55 20.25
C ALA A 128 -0.23 14.21 19.96
N LYS A 129 -1.14 15.16 20.13
CA LYS A 129 -2.56 15.00 19.81
C LYS A 129 -2.73 14.71 18.30
N ALA A 130 -2.03 15.49 17.46
CA ALA A 130 -2.07 15.29 16.00
C ALA A 130 -1.58 13.91 15.58
N LEU A 131 -0.43 13.45 16.12
CA LEU A 131 0.11 12.12 15.84
C LEU A 131 -0.84 11.01 16.31
N GLN A 132 -1.41 11.13 17.51
CA GLN A 132 -2.35 10.12 18.02
C GLN A 132 -3.63 10.08 17.19
N LEU A 133 -4.20 11.23 16.81
CA LEU A 133 -5.36 11.29 15.91
C LEU A 133 -5.05 10.66 14.56
N SER A 134 -3.86 10.93 14.01
CA SER A 134 -3.40 10.34 12.76
C SER A 134 -3.37 8.82 12.84
N PHE A 135 -2.67 8.22 13.81
CA PHE A 135 -2.57 6.76 13.91
C PHE A 135 -3.91 6.08 14.22
N LEU A 136 -4.75 6.69 15.07
CA LEU A 136 -6.08 6.16 15.39
C LEU A 136 -7.00 6.18 14.16
N SER A 137 -7.07 7.29 13.44
CA SER A 137 -7.90 7.40 12.24
C SER A 137 -7.38 6.53 11.10
N SER A 138 -6.06 6.44 10.93
CA SER A 138 -5.41 5.52 9.98
C SER A 138 -5.77 4.07 10.28
N ALA A 139 -5.77 3.66 11.55
CA ALA A 139 -6.13 2.29 11.93
C ALA A 139 -7.60 1.98 11.61
N VAL A 140 -8.52 2.89 11.96
CA VAL A 140 -9.95 2.69 11.65
C VAL A 140 -10.17 2.62 10.14
N GLY A 141 -9.61 3.55 9.38
CA GLY A 141 -9.68 3.54 7.93
C GLY A 141 -9.07 2.28 7.34
N GLY A 142 -7.87 1.92 7.79
CA GLY A 142 -7.14 0.75 7.32
C GLY A 142 -7.84 -0.57 7.61
N VAL A 143 -8.37 -0.76 8.83
CA VAL A 143 -9.18 -1.95 9.16
C VAL A 143 -10.39 -2.05 8.23
N PHE A 144 -11.11 -0.96 8.02
CA PHE A 144 -12.24 -0.95 7.09
C PHE A 144 -11.81 -1.28 5.66
N GLY A 145 -10.69 -0.73 5.19
CA GLY A 145 -10.13 -1.04 3.87
C GLY A 145 -9.76 -2.51 3.72
N VAL A 146 -9.14 -3.13 4.74
CA VAL A 146 -8.82 -4.57 4.70
C VAL A 146 -10.09 -5.42 4.78
N LEU A 147 -11.10 -5.01 5.54
CA LEU A 147 -12.40 -5.71 5.52
C LEU A 147 -13.02 -5.67 4.12
N LEU A 148 -12.96 -4.53 3.43
CA LEU A 148 -13.38 -4.47 2.03
C LEU A 148 -12.55 -5.39 1.14
N LEU A 149 -11.24 -5.48 1.33
CA LEU A 149 -10.38 -6.42 0.61
C LEU A 149 -10.88 -7.86 0.82
N ILE A 150 -11.14 -8.27 2.06
CA ILE A 150 -11.65 -9.61 2.41
C ILE A 150 -12.99 -9.90 1.70
N PHE A 151 -13.93 -8.95 1.71
CA PHE A 151 -15.26 -9.19 1.16
C PHE A 151 -15.35 -9.03 -0.35
N LEU A 152 -14.61 -8.07 -0.95
CA LEU A 152 -14.68 -7.82 -2.38
C LEU A 152 -13.83 -8.79 -3.21
N THR A 153 -12.71 -9.26 -2.67
CA THR A 153 -11.79 -10.12 -3.41
C THR A 153 -12.45 -11.40 -3.93
N PRO A 154 -13.22 -12.18 -3.12
CA PRO A 154 -13.90 -13.36 -3.66
C PRO A 154 -14.94 -13.04 -4.72
N VAL A 155 -15.60 -11.87 -4.61
CA VAL A 155 -16.61 -11.43 -5.59
C VAL A 155 -15.96 -11.10 -6.92
N LEU A 156 -14.88 -10.31 -6.92
CA LEU A 156 -14.16 -9.92 -8.12
C LEU A 156 -13.39 -11.10 -8.75
N ALA A 157 -12.80 -11.97 -7.94
CA ALA A 157 -12.16 -13.19 -8.44
C ALA A 157 -13.16 -14.10 -9.19
N LYS A 158 -14.42 -14.16 -8.71
CA LYS A 158 -15.48 -14.88 -9.43
C LYS A 158 -15.80 -14.24 -10.80
N TRP A 159 -15.85 -12.92 -10.87
CA TRP A 159 -16.08 -12.22 -12.15
C TRP A 159 -14.89 -12.39 -13.09
N ALA A 160 -13.67 -12.45 -12.56
CA ALA A 160 -12.47 -12.71 -13.36
C ALA A 160 -12.52 -14.05 -14.09
N LEU A 161 -13.13 -15.09 -13.51
CA LEU A 161 -13.35 -16.39 -14.15
C LEU A 161 -14.27 -16.32 -15.38
N ALA A 162 -15.12 -15.30 -15.48
CA ALA A 162 -15.99 -15.11 -16.64
C ALA A 162 -15.27 -14.43 -17.82
N PHE A 163 -14.01 -13.99 -17.62
CA PHE A 163 -13.24 -13.30 -18.64
C PHE A 163 -12.63 -14.29 -19.64
N GLY A 164 -13.05 -14.19 -20.89
CA GLY A 164 -12.42 -14.89 -22.00
C GLY A 164 -11.22 -14.13 -22.59
N PRO A 165 -10.53 -14.69 -23.60
CA PRO A 165 -9.33 -14.09 -24.20
C PRO A 165 -9.49 -12.65 -24.66
N SER A 166 -10.66 -12.29 -25.22
CA SER A 166 -10.97 -10.91 -25.63
C SER A 166 -11.06 -9.94 -24.45
N HIS A 167 -11.57 -10.39 -23.30
CA HIS A 167 -11.60 -9.57 -22.09
C HIS A 167 -10.19 -9.37 -21.52
N LEU A 168 -9.33 -10.40 -21.56
CA LEU A 168 -7.93 -10.30 -21.12
C LEU A 168 -7.15 -9.30 -21.99
N PHE A 169 -7.40 -9.25 -23.30
CA PHE A 169 -6.82 -8.23 -24.18
C PHE A 169 -7.18 -6.81 -23.72
N TRP A 170 -8.48 -6.56 -23.46
CA TRP A 170 -8.91 -5.24 -22.99
C TRP A 170 -8.41 -4.91 -21.59
N LEU A 171 -8.25 -5.91 -20.71
CA LEU A 171 -7.62 -5.74 -19.42
C LEU A 171 -6.13 -5.37 -19.54
N ALA A 172 -5.42 -5.96 -20.52
CA ALA A 172 -4.02 -5.56 -20.79
C ALA A 172 -3.94 -4.09 -21.27
N ILE A 173 -4.84 -3.67 -22.17
CA ILE A 173 -4.94 -2.26 -22.61
C ILE A 173 -5.26 -1.35 -21.40
N LEU A 174 -6.21 -1.73 -20.56
CA LEU A 174 -6.52 -1.01 -19.33
C LEU A 174 -5.28 -0.91 -18.42
N GLY A 175 -4.53 -2.02 -18.24
CA GLY A 175 -3.29 -2.02 -17.45
C GLY A 175 -2.27 -1.00 -17.97
N VAL A 176 -2.05 -0.93 -19.28
CA VAL A 176 -1.15 0.06 -19.90
C VAL A 176 -1.66 1.48 -19.68
N THR A 177 -2.96 1.73 -19.82
CA THR A 177 -3.53 3.07 -19.57
C THR A 177 -3.43 3.48 -18.09
N VAL A 178 -3.60 2.52 -17.18
CA VAL A 178 -3.39 2.72 -15.73
C VAL A 178 -1.95 3.12 -15.43
N ILE A 179 -0.95 2.49 -16.06
CA ILE A 179 0.46 2.87 -15.91
C ILE A 179 0.65 4.35 -16.28
N GLY A 180 0.03 4.82 -17.36
CA GLY A 180 0.06 6.24 -17.75
C GLY A 180 -0.52 7.17 -16.70
N SER A 181 -1.54 6.74 -15.97
CA SER A 181 -2.20 7.54 -14.93
C SER A 181 -1.48 7.55 -13.57
N LEU A 182 -0.52 6.64 -13.35
CA LEU A 182 0.27 6.61 -12.10
C LEU A 182 1.22 7.81 -11.95
N ASP A 183 1.59 8.48 -13.04
CA ASP A 183 2.32 9.75 -12.98
C ASP A 183 1.34 10.91 -12.92
N SER A 184 1.24 11.56 -11.75
CA SER A 184 0.38 12.73 -11.53
C SER A 184 0.80 13.98 -12.30
N ASN A 185 2.04 14.02 -12.80
CA ASN A 185 2.59 15.22 -13.47
C ASN A 185 2.42 15.17 -14.99
N SER A 186 2.46 13.99 -15.61
CA SER A 186 2.39 13.86 -17.06
C SER A 186 2.00 12.45 -17.51
N VAL A 187 0.79 12.31 -18.01
CA VAL A 187 0.30 11.06 -18.61
C VAL A 187 1.22 10.56 -19.72
N VAL A 188 1.78 11.48 -20.53
CA VAL A 188 2.68 11.13 -21.63
C VAL A 188 3.97 10.48 -21.11
N LYS A 189 4.55 11.02 -20.03
CA LYS A 189 5.75 10.43 -19.41
C LYS A 189 5.44 9.06 -18.80
N GLY A 190 4.28 8.92 -18.15
CA GLY A 190 3.79 7.65 -17.62
C GLY A 190 3.65 6.60 -18.72
N LEU A 191 3.01 6.93 -19.84
CA LEU A 191 2.86 6.02 -20.99
C LEU A 191 4.22 5.67 -21.62
N LEU A 192 5.11 6.65 -21.81
CA LEU A 192 6.48 6.38 -22.30
C LEU A 192 7.25 5.45 -21.37
N SER A 193 7.15 5.64 -20.05
CA SER A 193 7.76 4.74 -19.08
C SER A 193 7.18 3.32 -19.17
N GLY A 194 5.86 3.21 -19.36
CA GLY A 194 5.18 1.94 -19.59
C GLY A 194 5.66 1.24 -20.87
N CYS A 195 5.79 1.98 -21.97
CA CYS A 195 6.33 1.44 -23.24
C CYS A 195 7.77 0.95 -23.08
N ILE A 196 8.61 1.72 -22.36
CA ILE A 196 9.99 1.30 -22.07
C ILE A 196 9.98 0.02 -21.22
N GLY A 197 9.13 -0.05 -20.18
CA GLY A 197 8.99 -1.24 -19.35
C GLY A 197 8.54 -2.47 -20.14
N LEU A 198 7.55 -2.32 -21.02
CA LEU A 198 7.11 -3.38 -21.92
C LEU A 198 8.22 -3.84 -22.86
N TRP A 199 8.97 -2.89 -23.42
CA TRP A 199 10.13 -3.23 -24.27
C TRP A 199 11.21 -4.00 -23.51
N LEU A 200 11.55 -3.55 -22.29
CA LEU A 200 12.50 -4.25 -21.43
C LEU A 200 12.03 -5.67 -21.06
N ALA A 201 10.72 -5.85 -20.84
CA ALA A 201 10.13 -7.15 -20.55
C ALA A 201 10.19 -8.13 -21.74
N THR A 202 10.40 -7.64 -22.97
CA THR A 202 10.56 -8.51 -24.15
C THR A 202 11.99 -9.01 -24.37
N ILE A 203 12.96 -8.54 -23.57
CA ILE A 203 14.36 -8.99 -23.66
C ILE A 203 14.46 -10.42 -23.10
N GLY A 204 15.06 -11.34 -23.87
CA GLY A 204 15.21 -12.73 -23.48
C GLY A 204 14.68 -13.72 -24.51
N PHE A 205 14.40 -14.93 -24.08
CA PHE A 205 13.73 -15.95 -24.91
C PHE A 205 12.21 -15.79 -24.79
N ASP A 206 11.51 -15.91 -25.91
CA ASP A 206 10.06 -16.00 -25.94
C ASP A 206 9.62 -17.38 -25.43
N ASP A 207 8.81 -17.43 -24.38
CA ASP A 207 8.36 -18.66 -23.74
C ASP A 207 7.47 -19.52 -24.66
N ILE A 208 6.82 -18.92 -25.68
CA ILE A 208 5.90 -19.61 -26.59
C ILE A 208 6.64 -20.14 -27.82
N MET A 209 7.47 -19.29 -28.44
CA MET A 209 8.15 -19.61 -29.71
C MET A 209 9.61 -19.98 -29.55
N GLY A 210 10.20 -19.79 -28.37
CA GLY A 210 11.64 -19.96 -28.12
C GLY A 210 12.54 -18.99 -28.90
N ALA A 211 11.96 -17.94 -29.49
CA ALA A 211 12.70 -16.96 -30.29
C ALA A 211 13.50 -16.02 -29.39
N GLN A 212 14.74 -15.71 -29.80
CA GLN A 212 15.57 -14.73 -29.11
C GLN A 212 15.12 -13.30 -29.43
N ARG A 213 14.91 -12.49 -28.41
CA ARG A 213 14.52 -11.08 -28.54
C ARG A 213 15.52 -10.19 -27.81
N PHE A 214 16.16 -9.27 -28.54
CA PHE A 214 17.05 -8.24 -28.00
C PHE A 214 18.17 -8.77 -27.09
N ILE A 215 18.69 -9.98 -27.34
CA ILE A 215 19.81 -10.57 -26.60
C ILE A 215 21.12 -10.05 -27.18
N PHE A 216 21.64 -8.96 -26.64
CA PHE A 216 22.93 -8.37 -27.06
C PHE A 216 24.12 -9.01 -26.36
N HIS A 217 23.90 -9.74 -25.26
CA HIS A 217 24.92 -10.42 -24.47
C HIS A 217 24.35 -11.73 -23.91
N PRO A 218 25.15 -12.81 -23.77
CA PRO A 218 24.66 -14.11 -23.29
C PRO A 218 23.95 -14.06 -21.94
N SER A 219 24.35 -13.14 -21.04
CA SER A 219 23.68 -12.96 -19.74
C SER A 219 22.23 -12.46 -19.82
N LEU A 220 21.81 -11.93 -20.99
CA LEU A 220 20.43 -11.47 -21.22
C LEU A 220 19.52 -12.59 -21.74
N GLY A 221 20.02 -13.81 -21.92
CA GLY A 221 19.21 -14.94 -22.36
C GLY A 221 18.03 -15.22 -21.43
N GLY A 222 18.23 -15.11 -20.11
CA GLY A 222 17.17 -15.23 -19.10
C GLY A 222 16.31 -13.98 -18.89
N GLY A 223 16.44 -12.97 -19.77
CA GLY A 223 15.76 -11.68 -19.59
C GLY A 223 16.44 -10.79 -18.54
N ILE A 224 15.76 -9.69 -18.19
CA ILE A 224 16.19 -8.79 -17.12
C ILE A 224 15.65 -9.32 -15.79
N ASN A 225 16.54 -9.58 -14.83
CA ASN A 225 16.13 -10.00 -13.50
C ASN A 225 15.27 -8.91 -12.84
N ILE A 226 14.07 -9.28 -12.42
CA ILE A 226 13.09 -8.34 -11.84
C ILE A 226 13.59 -7.69 -10.56
N ILE A 227 14.38 -8.40 -9.74
CA ILE A 227 14.97 -7.87 -8.50
C ILE A 227 15.94 -6.76 -8.84
N ALA A 228 16.87 -7.01 -9.79
CA ALA A 228 17.82 -5.99 -10.23
C ALA A 228 17.11 -4.76 -10.82
N ALA A 229 16.04 -4.98 -11.61
CA ALA A 229 15.23 -3.90 -12.15
C ALA A 229 14.56 -3.07 -11.04
N LEU A 230 13.94 -3.72 -10.04
CA LEU A 230 13.29 -3.03 -8.92
C LEU A 230 14.29 -2.23 -8.07
N ILE A 231 15.45 -2.81 -7.74
CA ILE A 231 16.51 -2.10 -7.01
C ILE A 231 17.02 -0.92 -7.84
N GLY A 232 17.32 -1.13 -9.12
CA GLY A 232 17.83 -0.09 -10.00
C GLY A 232 16.84 1.06 -10.20
N LEU A 233 15.56 0.78 -10.35
CA LEU A 233 14.53 1.78 -10.62
C LEU A 233 14.03 2.50 -9.38
N PHE A 234 14.01 1.85 -8.21
CA PHE A 234 13.44 2.44 -6.98
C PHE A 234 14.50 2.81 -5.94
N ALA A 235 15.45 1.91 -5.63
CA ALA A 235 16.41 2.17 -4.57
C ALA A 235 17.50 3.17 -5.01
N ILE A 236 18.12 2.96 -6.16
CA ILE A 236 19.24 3.79 -6.61
C ILE A 236 18.85 5.27 -6.82
N PRO A 237 17.75 5.61 -7.53
CA PRO A 237 17.33 7.01 -7.69
C PRO A 237 17.05 7.69 -6.33
N GLN A 238 16.50 6.95 -5.36
CA GLN A 238 16.27 7.48 -4.03
C GLN A 238 17.55 7.79 -3.30
N VAL A 239 18.53 6.88 -3.34
CA VAL A 239 19.86 7.10 -2.77
C VAL A 239 20.52 8.35 -3.37
N ILE A 240 20.50 8.46 -4.69
CA ILE A 240 21.04 9.64 -5.41
C ILE A 240 20.31 10.91 -4.94
N THR A 241 18.98 10.89 -4.85
CA THR A 241 18.18 12.04 -4.42
C THR A 241 18.50 12.44 -2.98
N MET A 242 18.67 11.46 -2.09
CA MET A 242 19.01 11.70 -0.68
C MET A 242 20.42 12.33 -0.53
N PHE A 243 21.39 11.86 -1.31
CA PHE A 243 22.72 12.46 -1.33
C PHE A 243 22.72 13.86 -1.97
N ALA A 244 21.97 14.06 -3.07
CA ALA A 244 21.92 15.33 -3.78
C ALA A 244 21.23 16.44 -2.96
N LYS A 245 20.21 16.11 -2.18
CA LYS A 245 19.53 17.07 -1.28
C LYS A 245 20.41 17.55 -0.15
N GLY A 246 21.49 16.84 0.17
CA GLY A 246 22.48 17.22 1.16
C GLY A 246 21.90 17.45 2.56
N ARG A 247 22.75 17.95 3.43
CA ARG A 247 22.42 18.34 4.80
C ARG A 247 21.78 19.74 4.81
N LYS A 248 20.57 19.89 4.29
CA LYS A 248 19.77 21.04 4.69
C LYS A 248 19.23 20.78 6.09
N ASN A 249 20.06 21.06 7.07
CA ASN A 249 19.61 21.48 8.38
C ASN A 249 18.96 22.87 8.18
N ASP A 250 17.74 22.92 7.67
CA ASP A 250 16.90 24.06 7.95
C ASP A 250 16.66 23.96 9.45
N GLY A 251 17.20 24.91 10.22
CA GLY A 251 17.16 24.96 11.67
C GLY A 251 15.74 25.06 12.24
N SER A 252 14.86 24.16 11.81
CA SER A 252 13.56 23.97 12.41
C SER A 252 13.79 23.44 13.82
N GLU A 253 13.57 24.31 14.79
CA GLU A 253 13.54 23.90 16.20
C GLU A 253 12.63 22.68 16.33
N ALA A 254 13.16 21.64 16.99
CA ALA A 254 12.41 20.42 17.22
C ALA A 254 11.12 20.75 17.97
N ILE A 255 9.98 20.55 17.34
CA ILE A 255 8.67 20.74 17.96
C ILE A 255 8.61 19.87 19.21
N LYS A 256 8.48 20.50 20.39
CA LYS A 256 8.34 19.78 21.65
C LYS A 256 7.01 19.05 21.67
N VAL A 257 7.05 17.74 21.59
CA VAL A 257 5.86 16.88 21.64
C VAL A 257 5.49 16.69 23.12
N GLN A 258 4.49 17.44 23.58
CA GLN A 258 3.93 17.28 24.93
C GLN A 258 3.05 16.02 24.99
N LYS A 259 3.08 15.27 26.09
CA LYS A 259 2.24 14.07 26.27
C LYS A 259 0.76 14.45 26.19
N TYR A 260 0.00 13.71 25.41
CA TYR A 260 -1.46 13.86 25.32
C TYR A 260 -2.13 12.54 25.73
N PRO A 261 -3.21 12.53 26.53
CA PRO A 261 -3.86 11.30 26.95
C PRO A 261 -4.54 10.59 25.78
N ILE A 262 -4.25 9.32 25.57
CA ILE A 262 -4.81 8.52 24.47
C ILE A 262 -6.34 8.49 24.54
N LYS A 263 -6.94 8.38 25.75
CA LYS A 263 -8.39 8.41 25.92
C LYS A 263 -9.03 9.70 25.38
N SER A 264 -8.33 10.83 25.52
CA SER A 264 -8.78 12.11 24.99
C SER A 264 -8.67 12.16 23.46
N ALA A 265 -7.64 11.57 22.87
CA ALA A 265 -7.52 11.46 21.42
C ALA A 265 -8.63 10.58 20.84
N ILE A 266 -8.95 9.45 21.46
CA ILE A 266 -10.08 8.60 21.06
C ILE A 266 -11.41 9.37 21.15
N ALA A 267 -11.64 10.07 22.24
CA ALA A 267 -12.84 10.88 22.42
C ALA A 267 -12.95 11.98 21.35
N GLU A 268 -11.84 12.64 21.01
CA GLU A 268 -11.78 13.65 19.97
C GLU A 268 -12.06 13.06 18.58
N MET A 269 -11.46 11.92 18.25
CA MET A 269 -11.74 11.21 17.01
C MET A 269 -13.23 10.84 16.90
N MET A 270 -13.83 10.33 17.98
CA MET A 270 -15.24 9.94 18.01
C MET A 270 -16.20 11.14 17.95
N ARG A 271 -15.81 12.30 18.44
CA ARG A 271 -16.55 13.55 18.22
C ARG A 271 -16.60 13.91 16.74
N ASN A 272 -15.50 13.65 16.02
CA ASN A 272 -15.33 13.93 14.59
C ASN A 272 -15.64 12.71 13.71
N LYS A 273 -16.56 11.82 14.14
CA LYS A 273 -16.92 10.56 13.43
C LYS A 273 -17.39 10.78 12.01
N ARG A 274 -17.95 11.96 11.69
CA ARG A 274 -18.38 12.31 10.33
C ARG A 274 -17.17 12.45 9.41
N ALA A 275 -16.13 13.16 9.84
CA ALA A 275 -14.88 13.31 9.10
C ALA A 275 -14.19 11.95 8.93
N LEU A 276 -14.17 11.12 9.98
CA LEU A 276 -13.66 9.75 9.94
C LEU A 276 -14.40 8.91 8.90
N GLY A 277 -15.74 8.95 8.88
CA GLY A 277 -16.56 8.23 7.92
C GLY A 277 -16.35 8.72 6.48
N ILE A 278 -16.32 10.04 6.26
CA ILE A 278 -16.05 10.64 4.95
C ILE A 278 -14.68 10.18 4.45
N GLY A 279 -13.63 10.28 5.29
CA GLY A 279 -12.29 9.87 4.93
C GLY A 279 -12.23 8.37 4.57
N THR A 280 -12.75 7.53 5.44
CA THR A 280 -12.75 6.07 5.25
C THR A 280 -13.45 5.66 3.96
N LEU A 281 -14.64 6.18 3.69
CA LEU A 281 -15.39 5.87 2.47
C LEU A 281 -14.71 6.41 1.21
N THR A 282 -14.25 7.66 1.25
CA THR A 282 -13.54 8.29 0.13
C THR A 282 -12.26 7.52 -0.21
N GLY A 283 -11.46 7.19 0.81
CA GLY A 283 -10.23 6.41 0.62
C GLY A 283 -10.51 5.03 0.03
N SER A 284 -11.52 4.35 0.53
CA SER A 284 -11.91 3.02 0.04
C SER A 284 -12.37 3.04 -1.41
N ILE A 285 -13.19 4.02 -1.80
CA ILE A 285 -13.66 4.15 -3.18
C ILE A 285 -12.49 4.46 -4.12
N ILE A 286 -11.63 5.41 -3.74
CA ILE A 286 -10.46 5.79 -4.55
C ILE A 286 -9.49 4.62 -4.67
N GLY A 287 -9.29 3.84 -3.59
CA GLY A 287 -8.44 2.66 -3.61
C GLY A 287 -8.88 1.59 -4.61
N LEU A 288 -10.20 1.40 -4.78
CA LEU A 288 -10.75 0.44 -5.74
C LEU A 288 -10.53 0.84 -7.21
N ILE A 289 -10.28 2.12 -7.48
CA ILE A 289 -10.12 2.61 -8.86
C ILE A 289 -8.66 2.41 -9.29
N PRO A 290 -8.39 1.50 -10.26
CA PRO A 290 -7.03 1.28 -10.73
C PRO A 290 -6.39 2.57 -11.25
N GLY A 291 -5.13 2.82 -10.86
CA GLY A 291 -4.33 3.93 -11.36
C GLY A 291 -4.58 5.29 -10.72
N VAL A 292 -5.67 5.49 -10.00
CA VAL A 292 -5.94 6.77 -9.30
C VAL A 292 -4.98 6.91 -8.11
N GLY A 293 -4.61 5.80 -7.49
CA GLY A 293 -3.62 5.72 -6.42
C GLY A 293 -4.02 6.46 -5.15
N GLY A 294 -3.39 6.06 -4.04
CA GLY A 294 -3.63 6.71 -2.75
C GLY A 294 -3.11 8.14 -2.63
N GLN A 295 -2.40 8.63 -3.64
CA GLN A 295 -1.77 9.94 -3.59
C GLN A 295 -2.79 11.09 -3.45
N ILE A 296 -3.99 10.90 -4.00
CA ILE A 296 -5.06 11.92 -3.96
C ILE A 296 -6.15 11.61 -2.93
N ALA A 297 -6.21 10.40 -2.38
CA ALA A 297 -7.28 9.98 -1.48
C ALA A 297 -7.41 10.90 -0.25
N GLY A 298 -6.28 11.22 0.38
CA GLY A 298 -6.24 12.13 1.53
C GLY A 298 -6.68 13.55 1.18
N LEU A 299 -6.28 14.08 0.01
CA LEU A 299 -6.67 15.43 -0.43
C LEU A 299 -8.16 15.50 -0.74
N VAL A 300 -8.70 14.51 -1.46
CA VAL A 300 -10.14 14.47 -1.79
C VAL A 300 -10.96 14.33 -0.51
N ALA A 301 -10.56 13.47 0.41
CA ALA A 301 -11.23 13.29 1.69
C ALA A 301 -11.21 14.57 2.54
N TYR A 302 -10.07 15.25 2.57
CA TYR A 302 -9.92 16.55 3.23
C TYR A 302 -10.91 17.58 2.68
N ASP A 303 -10.96 17.74 1.34
CA ASP A 303 -11.87 18.67 0.67
C ASP A 303 -13.35 18.31 0.92
N GLN A 304 -13.70 17.02 0.83
CA GLN A 304 -15.06 16.57 1.14
C GLN A 304 -15.41 16.82 2.62
N SER A 305 -14.51 16.51 3.55
CA SER A 305 -14.72 16.78 4.96
C SER A 305 -14.95 18.27 5.21
N LYS A 306 -14.13 19.14 4.58
CA LYS A 306 -14.28 20.59 4.65
C LYS A 306 -15.64 21.05 4.12
N LYS A 307 -16.10 20.53 2.96
CA LYS A 307 -17.42 20.89 2.37
C LYS A 307 -18.59 20.53 3.28
N PHE A 308 -18.48 19.43 4.02
CA PHE A 308 -19.55 18.96 4.87
C PHE A 308 -19.41 19.36 6.34
N SER A 309 -18.33 20.06 6.73
CA SER A 309 -18.13 20.57 8.08
C SER A 309 -18.92 21.85 8.34
N SER A 310 -19.32 22.04 9.60
CA SER A 310 -19.83 23.34 10.09
C SER A 310 -18.71 24.36 10.29
N ASP A 311 -17.48 23.91 10.50
CA ASP A 311 -16.31 24.71 10.85
C ASP A 311 -15.34 24.89 9.66
N ARG A 312 -15.87 25.11 8.44
CA ARG A 312 -15.09 25.15 7.18
C ARG A 312 -13.91 26.10 7.22
N ASP A 313 -14.05 27.24 7.88
CA ASP A 313 -13.04 28.31 7.95
C ASP A 313 -11.86 27.94 8.86
N LYS A 314 -12.02 26.90 9.71
CA LYS A 314 -10.95 26.41 10.61
C LYS A 314 -10.01 25.42 9.92
N PHE A 315 -10.38 24.88 8.75
CA PHE A 315 -9.52 23.97 7.99
C PHE A 315 -8.26 24.71 7.51
N GLY A 316 -7.12 24.04 7.65
CA GLY A 316 -5.80 24.61 7.39
C GLY A 316 -5.21 25.38 8.58
N THR A 317 -5.95 25.52 9.68
CA THR A 317 -5.46 26.19 10.89
C THR A 317 -5.21 25.24 12.07
N GLY A 318 -5.23 23.93 11.85
CA GLY A 318 -5.05 22.91 12.88
C GLY A 318 -6.40 22.35 13.36
N HIS A 319 -7.34 22.12 12.45
CA HIS A 319 -8.64 21.55 12.76
C HIS A 319 -8.57 20.00 12.72
N PRO A 320 -9.00 19.30 13.80
CA PRO A 320 -8.93 17.84 13.86
C PRO A 320 -9.67 17.10 12.72
N GLU A 321 -10.81 17.63 12.24
CA GLU A 321 -11.58 17.02 11.15
C GLU A 321 -10.76 16.84 9.88
N GLY A 322 -9.96 17.84 9.49
CA GLY A 322 -9.14 17.78 8.29
C GLY A 322 -8.08 16.68 8.39
N LEU A 323 -7.41 16.59 9.53
CA LEU A 323 -6.41 15.57 9.80
C LEU A 323 -7.02 14.15 9.82
N ILE A 324 -8.14 13.97 10.55
CA ILE A 324 -8.84 12.68 10.68
C ILE A 324 -9.31 12.18 9.33
N ALA A 325 -9.92 13.05 8.49
CA ALA A 325 -10.40 12.68 7.17
C ALA A 325 -9.25 12.28 6.24
N ALA A 326 -8.15 13.04 6.23
CA ALA A 326 -7.00 12.75 5.38
C ALA A 326 -6.35 11.41 5.74
N GLU A 327 -6.10 11.18 7.03
CA GLU A 327 -5.39 10.00 7.50
C GLU A 327 -6.22 8.73 7.43
N SER A 328 -7.51 8.80 7.77
CA SER A 328 -8.40 7.65 7.58
C SER A 328 -8.50 7.26 6.10
N ALA A 329 -8.53 8.23 5.17
CA ALA A 329 -8.55 7.95 3.75
C ALA A 329 -7.26 7.31 3.24
N ASN A 330 -6.10 7.81 3.70
CA ASN A 330 -4.80 7.28 3.31
C ASN A 330 -4.67 5.79 3.60
N ASN A 331 -5.06 5.33 4.78
CA ASN A 331 -4.98 3.92 5.12
C ASN A 331 -6.18 3.11 4.62
N ALA A 332 -7.37 3.72 4.52
CA ALA A 332 -8.54 3.04 3.98
C ALA A 332 -8.39 2.63 2.51
N MET A 333 -7.55 3.31 1.74
CA MET A 333 -7.30 2.95 0.34
C MET A 333 -6.32 1.79 0.16
N VAL A 334 -5.52 1.44 1.17
CA VAL A 334 -4.46 0.42 1.05
C VAL A 334 -5.05 -0.94 0.67
N GLY A 335 -5.99 -1.46 1.47
CA GLY A 335 -6.67 -2.73 1.17
C GLY A 335 -7.38 -2.73 -0.18
N PRO A 336 -8.29 -1.79 -0.45
CA PRO A 336 -8.98 -1.71 -1.73
C PRO A 336 -8.08 -1.61 -2.96
N SER A 337 -6.90 -0.98 -2.84
CA SER A 337 -5.93 -0.90 -3.96
C SER A 337 -5.32 -2.26 -4.34
N LEU A 338 -5.40 -3.24 -3.45
CA LEU A 338 -4.95 -4.60 -3.69
C LEU A 338 -6.04 -5.50 -4.28
N VAL A 339 -7.31 -5.10 -4.19
CA VAL A 339 -8.41 -5.90 -4.75
C VAL A 339 -8.22 -6.15 -6.26
N PRO A 340 -8.06 -5.13 -7.13
CA PRO A 340 -7.82 -5.35 -8.54
C PRO A 340 -6.46 -6.01 -8.80
N LEU A 341 -5.44 -5.78 -7.98
CA LEU A 341 -4.16 -6.46 -8.10
C LEU A 341 -4.31 -7.97 -7.91
N LEU A 342 -4.87 -8.39 -6.77
CA LEU A 342 -4.95 -9.81 -6.41
C LEU A 342 -5.94 -10.59 -7.27
N THR A 343 -6.93 -9.91 -7.88
CA THR A 343 -7.99 -10.57 -8.67
C THR A 343 -7.78 -10.49 -10.18
N LEU A 344 -7.23 -9.39 -10.68
CA LEU A 344 -7.12 -9.07 -12.11
C LEU A 344 -5.67 -8.79 -12.56
N SER A 345 -4.70 -8.90 -11.66
CA SER A 345 -3.30 -8.51 -11.91
C SER A 345 -3.11 -7.03 -12.28
N ILE A 346 -4.07 -6.17 -11.96
CA ILE A 346 -4.03 -4.74 -12.26
C ILE A 346 -3.75 -3.95 -10.97
N PRO A 347 -2.58 -3.33 -10.82
CA PRO A 347 -2.26 -2.60 -9.59
C PRO A 347 -3.12 -1.35 -9.43
N GLY A 348 -3.73 -1.17 -8.25
CA GLY A 348 -4.52 0.01 -7.92
C GLY A 348 -3.66 1.23 -7.52
N SER A 349 -2.39 1.01 -7.21
CA SER A 349 -1.47 2.06 -6.78
C SER A 349 -0.03 1.74 -7.17
N PRO A 350 0.90 2.73 -7.18
CA PRO A 350 2.32 2.46 -7.43
C PRO A 350 2.92 1.43 -6.45
N THR A 351 2.52 1.45 -5.19
CA THR A 351 2.99 0.49 -4.19
C THR A 351 2.44 -0.92 -4.46
N ALA A 352 1.17 -1.02 -4.90
CA ALA A 352 0.59 -2.28 -5.33
C ALA A 352 1.33 -2.86 -6.55
N ALA A 353 1.80 -1.99 -7.48
CA ALA A 353 2.61 -2.44 -8.62
C ALA A 353 3.95 -3.04 -8.18
N VAL A 354 4.60 -2.45 -7.19
CA VAL A 354 5.84 -3.02 -6.61
C VAL A 354 5.56 -4.34 -5.88
N LEU A 355 4.43 -4.42 -5.17
CA LEU A 355 4.02 -5.65 -4.48
C LEU A 355 3.70 -6.78 -5.46
N LEU A 356 3.22 -6.45 -6.67
CA LEU A 356 3.11 -7.41 -7.78
C LEU A 356 4.48 -8.04 -8.09
N GLY A 357 5.54 -7.22 -8.13
CA GLY A 357 6.91 -7.73 -8.29
C GLY A 357 7.29 -8.73 -7.19
N GLY A 358 6.89 -8.45 -5.94
CA GLY A 358 7.08 -9.38 -4.82
C GLY A 358 6.35 -10.72 -5.02
N LEU A 359 5.13 -10.72 -5.55
CA LEU A 359 4.40 -11.95 -5.91
C LEU A 359 5.12 -12.73 -7.02
N LEU A 360 5.52 -12.05 -8.08
CA LEU A 360 6.16 -12.67 -9.25
C LEU A 360 7.52 -13.31 -8.92
N ILE A 361 8.28 -12.73 -8.00
CA ILE A 361 9.56 -13.30 -7.53
C ILE A 361 9.35 -14.66 -6.86
N HIS A 362 8.23 -14.83 -6.18
CA HIS A 362 7.84 -16.10 -5.58
C HIS A 362 7.14 -17.05 -6.54
N GLY A 363 7.09 -16.72 -7.83
CA GLY A 363 6.42 -17.53 -8.86
C GLY A 363 4.90 -17.52 -8.77
N ILE A 364 4.32 -16.58 -8.02
CA ILE A 364 2.87 -16.47 -7.82
C ILE A 364 2.30 -15.41 -8.73
N PHE A 365 1.40 -15.83 -9.60
CA PHE A 365 0.67 -14.92 -10.47
C PHE A 365 -0.65 -14.53 -9.80
N PRO A 366 -0.91 -13.22 -9.58
CA PRO A 366 -2.19 -12.79 -9.05
C PRO A 366 -3.32 -13.07 -10.05
N GLY A 367 -4.52 -13.17 -9.53
CA GLY A 367 -5.70 -13.57 -10.29
C GLY A 367 -6.37 -14.78 -9.66
N THR A 368 -7.07 -15.57 -10.47
CA THR A 368 -7.76 -16.78 -9.97
C THR A 368 -6.80 -17.84 -9.46
N ASP A 369 -5.62 -17.95 -10.06
CA ASP A 369 -4.58 -18.89 -9.69
C ASP A 369 -4.13 -18.71 -8.23
N LEU A 370 -3.97 -17.48 -7.78
CA LEU A 370 -3.58 -17.17 -6.41
C LEU A 370 -4.58 -17.74 -5.39
N PHE A 371 -5.88 -17.69 -5.67
CA PHE A 371 -6.91 -18.16 -4.73
C PHE A 371 -7.27 -19.64 -4.90
N ASP A 372 -7.04 -20.21 -6.07
CA ASP A 372 -7.36 -21.61 -6.36
C ASP A 372 -6.18 -22.55 -6.01
N ASN A 373 -4.93 -22.13 -6.29
CA ASN A 373 -3.74 -22.96 -6.11
C ASN A 373 -2.88 -22.56 -4.90
N HIS A 374 -2.99 -21.29 -4.43
CA HIS A 374 -2.21 -20.76 -3.31
C HIS A 374 -3.10 -20.04 -2.27
N PRO A 375 -4.23 -20.64 -1.82
CA PRO A 375 -5.15 -19.99 -0.87
C PRO A 375 -4.50 -19.70 0.48
N ASP A 376 -3.56 -20.53 0.91
CA ASP A 376 -2.73 -20.33 2.10
C ASP A 376 -1.95 -19.02 2.03
N VAL A 377 -1.28 -18.74 0.92
CA VAL A 377 -0.53 -17.50 0.71
C VAL A 377 -1.48 -16.30 0.67
N ALA A 378 -2.57 -16.39 -0.12
CA ALA A 378 -3.51 -15.30 -0.29
C ALA A 378 -4.16 -14.87 1.03
N TRP A 379 -4.72 -15.84 1.76
CA TRP A 379 -5.47 -15.55 2.97
C TRP A 379 -4.59 -15.24 4.17
N THR A 380 -3.43 -15.89 4.31
CA THR A 380 -2.46 -15.54 5.36
C THR A 380 -1.97 -14.10 5.16
N PHE A 381 -1.67 -13.70 3.92
CA PHE A 381 -1.31 -12.32 3.59
C PHE A 381 -2.43 -11.32 3.94
N ILE A 382 -3.67 -11.55 3.47
CA ILE A 382 -4.80 -10.67 3.75
C ILE A 382 -5.08 -10.56 5.24
N ASN A 383 -5.04 -11.69 5.97
CA ASN A 383 -5.20 -11.74 7.41
C ASN A 383 -4.10 -10.95 8.14
N SER A 384 -2.86 -11.08 7.68
CA SER A 384 -1.73 -10.35 8.26
C SER A 384 -1.88 -8.84 8.12
N MET A 385 -2.46 -8.36 7.02
CA MET A 385 -2.76 -6.94 6.84
C MET A 385 -3.77 -6.43 7.86
N LEU A 386 -4.78 -7.24 8.23
CA LEU A 386 -5.76 -6.85 9.25
C LEU A 386 -5.10 -6.68 10.63
N ILE A 387 -4.28 -7.66 11.02
CA ILE A 387 -3.51 -7.59 12.28
C ILE A 387 -2.48 -6.46 12.21
N GLY A 388 -1.85 -6.27 11.04
CA GLY A 388 -0.90 -5.18 10.77
C GLY A 388 -1.47 -3.79 11.02
N GLN A 389 -2.77 -3.53 10.72
CA GLN A 389 -3.42 -2.26 11.03
C GLN A 389 -3.48 -2.00 12.55
N ILE A 390 -3.76 -3.05 13.32
CA ILE A 390 -3.84 -2.96 14.78
C ILE A 390 -2.43 -2.72 15.37
N LEU A 391 -1.45 -3.50 14.93
CA LEU A 391 -0.06 -3.36 15.36
C LEU A 391 0.51 -1.99 14.98
N MET A 392 0.24 -1.52 13.77
CA MET A 392 0.61 -0.19 13.30
C MET A 392 0.06 0.91 14.21
N CYS A 393 -1.20 0.80 14.64
CA CYS A 393 -1.79 1.73 15.59
C CYS A 393 -1.07 1.68 16.95
N ILE A 394 -0.89 0.49 17.50
CA ILE A 394 -0.24 0.30 18.80
C ILE A 394 1.17 0.89 18.77
N PHE A 395 2.01 0.46 17.82
CA PHE A 395 3.39 0.94 17.71
C PHE A 395 3.44 2.42 17.32
N GLY A 396 2.55 2.91 16.46
CA GLY A 396 2.45 4.31 16.11
C GLY A 396 2.17 5.21 17.31
N LEU A 397 1.25 4.80 18.18
CA LEU A 397 0.95 5.52 19.43
C LEU A 397 2.15 5.54 20.38
N TYR A 398 2.93 4.45 20.47
CA TYR A 398 4.18 4.41 21.25
C TYR A 398 5.28 5.27 20.60
N VAL A 399 5.46 5.13 19.29
CA VAL A 399 6.47 5.86 18.52
C VAL A 399 6.16 7.35 18.46
N ALA A 400 4.90 7.79 18.58
CA ALA A 400 4.54 9.21 18.62
C ALA A 400 5.39 10.02 19.61
N GLY A 401 5.75 9.42 20.77
CA GLY A 401 6.65 10.02 21.74
C GLY A 401 8.13 10.07 21.32
N MET A 402 8.58 9.15 20.45
CA MET A 402 9.95 9.06 19.92
C MET A 402 10.07 9.57 18.49
N ALA A 403 8.95 9.76 17.82
CA ALA A 403 8.86 10.10 16.39
C ALA A 403 9.64 11.38 16.05
N ALA A 404 9.67 12.35 16.94
CA ALA A 404 10.48 13.56 16.78
C ALA A 404 11.99 13.27 16.62
N ARG A 405 12.50 12.19 17.21
CA ARG A 405 13.91 11.77 17.07
C ARG A 405 14.15 11.06 15.75
N VAL A 406 13.22 10.20 15.33
CA VAL A 406 13.30 9.45 14.05
C VAL A 406 13.24 10.42 12.87
N ALA A 407 12.35 11.40 12.92
CA ALA A 407 12.21 12.42 11.89
C ALA A 407 13.46 13.34 11.74
N GLN A 408 14.34 13.37 12.74
CA GLN A 408 15.60 14.15 12.74
C GLN A 408 16.81 13.37 12.19
N VAL A 409 16.66 12.09 11.85
CA VAL A 409 17.77 11.30 11.28
C VAL A 409 18.25 11.95 9.97
N PRO A 410 19.56 12.23 9.84
CA PRO A 410 20.10 12.86 8.66
C PRO A 410 19.82 12.04 7.39
N GLN A 411 19.38 12.69 6.32
CA GLN A 411 19.10 12.01 5.04
C GLN A 411 20.30 11.24 4.51
N SER A 412 21.52 11.72 4.74
CA SER A 412 22.76 11.04 4.37
C SER A 412 22.94 9.70 5.08
N MET A 413 22.57 9.62 6.37
CA MET A 413 22.61 8.36 7.12
C MET A 413 21.55 7.37 6.59
N MET A 414 20.35 7.86 6.29
CA MET A 414 19.30 7.04 5.68
C MET A 414 19.71 6.56 4.28
N ALA A 415 20.34 7.41 3.47
CA ALA A 415 20.87 7.01 2.16
C ALA A 415 21.89 5.86 2.27
N ALA A 416 22.78 5.90 3.26
CA ALA A 416 23.74 4.82 3.50
C ALA A 416 23.03 3.51 3.92
N ILE A 417 22.01 3.59 4.77
CA ILE A 417 21.21 2.43 5.17
C ILE A 417 20.48 1.84 3.95
N VAL A 418 19.82 2.68 3.15
CA VAL A 418 19.10 2.27 1.94
C VAL A 418 20.06 1.61 0.93
N LEU A 419 21.24 2.20 0.72
CA LEU A 419 22.26 1.63 -0.15
C LEU A 419 22.76 0.28 0.38
N GLY A 420 23.01 0.19 1.69
CA GLY A 420 23.38 -1.07 2.33
C GLY A 420 22.32 -2.15 2.11
N LEU A 421 21.05 -1.84 2.39
CA LEU A 421 19.93 -2.76 2.17
C LEU A 421 19.81 -3.18 0.70
N ALA A 422 20.01 -2.26 -0.25
CA ALA A 422 19.96 -2.57 -1.68
C ALA A 422 21.09 -3.49 -2.13
N VAL A 423 22.31 -3.31 -1.61
CA VAL A 423 23.49 -4.13 -1.96
C VAL A 423 23.47 -5.51 -1.29
N PHE A 424 23.07 -5.59 -0.02
CA PHE A 424 23.02 -6.87 0.69
C PHE A 424 21.76 -7.69 0.34
N GLY A 425 20.72 -7.06 -0.20
CA GLY A 425 19.48 -7.72 -0.63
C GLY A 425 19.51 -8.20 -2.09
N SER A 426 20.53 -7.84 -2.87
CA SER A 426 20.70 -8.29 -4.26
C SER A 426 21.63 -9.51 -4.33
#